data_51ee9f58660d7cd572bff48eb4a1c5c7
#
_entry.id   51ee9f58660d7cd572bff48eb4a1c5c7
#
_cell.length_a   1.000
_cell.length_b   1.000
_cell.length_c   1.000
_cell.angle_alpha   90.00
_cell.angle_beta   90.00
_cell.angle_gamma   90.00
#
_symmetry.space_group_name_H-M   'P 1'
#
loop_
_entity.id
_entity.type
_entity.pdbx_description
1 polymer ?
#
loop_
_entity_poly.entity_id
_entity_poly.type
_entity_poly.pdbx_seq_one_letter_code
_entity_poly.pdbx_strand_id
1 'polypeptide(L)'
;IAQTALHLAHHQANREMERLLGQAPSILPLKASAHIMIGNALRTDWTQVCPPSPSVRIVGNPPFIGQYMRSEDQTDDLRLVWGDGYDGYLDYVTGWFIKASRYFRSVPNGGRFAFVSTNSIAQGAPVAALFRPLLEGSWRIRFAHQTFAWTSEAPGAAAVHCVITGFDRGAPHEKSRPVLFTYSTLKAQPEALPVNHINPYLVEGPDIFIEKRTSPRSPSLPAVHYGSKPADGGHLIVEAEDYPRFAADPIAAKYLRPFRMGREVVQGLDRWCLWMDTEDFDPRDIERSRLLKERVQACQTWREKQSHTGDAWKLRDIPYLMRPNKNRPLHPYAAIPAVVSGSRQFFTCAHYSESVIAGNKVFTAIDTDGFLFAIISSSMFITWQKAVGGRLKSDLNFSNKIVWNTLPLPEVSDKERAAIIAAGQGVLDARAEQPGASLADMYNPLAMAPSLLKAHRVLDRAVDRAFGAKKPLETNEERLALLFKRYQEMTAGES
;
A
#
# COMPACT_ATOMS: atom_id res chain seq x y z
N ILE A 1 -2.46 2.46 39.42
CA ILE A 1 -1.47 2.13 38.35
C ILE A 1 -1.08 3.42 37.60
N ALA A 2 -2.00 4.13 36.92
CA ALA A 2 -1.67 5.32 36.12
C ALA A 2 -1.01 6.44 36.96
N GLN A 3 -1.50 6.73 38.16
CA GLN A 3 -0.86 7.68 39.05
C GLN A 3 0.57 7.26 39.43
N THR A 4 0.76 6.00 39.79
CA THR A 4 2.08 5.47 40.13
C THR A 4 3.05 5.57 38.93
N ALA A 5 2.59 5.23 37.71
CA ALA A 5 3.39 5.35 36.50
C ALA A 5 3.81 6.81 36.23
N LEU A 6 2.91 7.77 36.40
CA LEU A 6 3.22 9.19 36.23
C LEU A 6 4.20 9.71 37.27
N HIS A 7 4.09 9.26 38.54
CA HIS A 7 5.08 9.57 39.55
C HIS A 7 6.46 9.01 39.26
N LEU A 8 6.53 7.77 38.76
CA LEU A 8 7.80 7.16 38.35
C LEU A 8 8.44 7.91 37.19
N ALA A 9 7.64 8.27 36.15
CA ALA A 9 8.13 9.08 35.06
C ALA A 9 8.64 10.46 35.50
N HIS A 10 7.92 11.13 36.42
CA HIS A 10 8.36 12.39 37.00
C HIS A 10 9.67 12.23 37.77
N HIS A 11 9.78 11.18 38.58
CA HIS A 11 11.02 10.88 39.33
C HIS A 11 12.20 10.63 38.36
N GLN A 12 12.01 9.86 37.30
CA GLN A 12 13.04 9.62 36.26
C GLN A 12 13.46 10.93 35.58
N ALA A 13 12.51 11.79 35.21
CA ALA A 13 12.80 13.09 34.60
C ALA A 13 13.58 14.01 35.57
N ASN A 14 13.26 14.02 36.82
CA ASN A 14 13.99 14.80 37.83
C ASN A 14 15.41 14.28 38.01
N ARG A 15 15.64 12.98 38.06
CA ARG A 15 16.99 12.40 38.12
C ARG A 15 17.83 12.76 36.90
N GLU A 16 17.22 12.74 35.73
CA GLU A 16 17.94 13.13 34.49
C GLU A 16 18.23 14.65 34.51
N MET A 17 17.34 15.47 34.97
CA MET A 17 17.57 16.91 35.15
C MET A 17 18.70 17.19 36.13
N GLU A 18 18.74 16.48 37.28
CA GLU A 18 19.83 16.56 38.26
C GLU A 18 21.18 16.17 37.64
N ARG A 19 21.20 15.10 36.83
CA ARG A 19 22.39 14.64 36.11
C ARG A 19 22.91 15.68 35.10
N LEU A 20 22.01 16.37 34.40
CA LEU A 20 22.37 17.33 33.36
C LEU A 20 22.68 18.73 33.86
N LEU A 21 21.95 19.16 34.90
CA LEU A 21 21.99 20.55 35.37
C LEU A 21 22.58 20.70 36.79
N GLY A 22 22.95 19.58 37.43
CA GLY A 22 23.45 19.58 38.83
C GLY A 22 22.40 19.88 39.86
N GLN A 23 21.16 20.14 39.47
CA GLN A 23 20.03 20.44 40.35
C GLN A 23 18.76 19.81 39.85
N ALA A 24 17.92 19.25 40.70
CA ALA A 24 16.57 18.86 40.40
C ALA A 24 15.60 19.61 41.36
N PRO A 25 14.36 19.94 40.90
CA PRO A 25 13.33 20.42 41.81
C PRO A 25 13.10 19.39 42.92
N SER A 26 12.91 19.85 44.14
CA SER A 26 12.58 18.95 45.24
C SER A 26 11.37 18.11 44.88
N ILE A 27 11.46 16.80 45.08
CA ILE A 27 10.32 15.90 44.86
C ILE A 27 9.23 16.33 45.84
N LEU A 28 8.20 16.99 45.34
CA LEU A 28 7.02 17.29 46.12
C LEU A 28 6.41 15.98 46.65
N PRO A 29 6.05 15.89 47.90
CA PRO A 29 5.39 14.72 48.43
C PRO A 29 4.14 14.43 47.63
N LEU A 30 3.71 13.17 47.57
CA LEU A 30 2.60 12.57 46.81
C LEU A 30 1.24 13.32 46.82
N LYS A 31 1.19 14.56 47.30
CA LYS A 31 0.00 15.41 47.36
C LYS A 31 -0.41 16.06 46.04
N ALA A 32 0.49 16.15 45.07
CA ALA A 32 0.15 16.58 43.71
C ALA A 32 -0.20 15.35 42.87
N SER A 33 -1.43 14.89 42.98
CA SER A 33 -1.93 13.78 42.17
C SER A 33 -2.10 14.25 40.72
N ALA A 34 -1.67 13.40 39.76
CA ALA A 34 -2.02 13.61 38.37
C ALA A 34 -3.53 13.69 38.18
N HIS A 35 -4.00 14.67 37.44
CA HIS A 35 -5.41 14.79 37.10
C HIS A 35 -5.76 13.72 36.06
N ILE A 36 -6.51 12.69 36.47
CA ILE A 36 -6.93 11.58 35.63
C ILE A 36 -8.43 11.64 35.48
N MET A 37 -8.88 11.78 34.20
CA MET A 37 -10.28 11.70 33.85
C MET A 37 -10.54 10.35 33.16
N ILE A 38 -11.59 9.65 33.63
CA ILE A 38 -12.01 8.36 33.03
C ILE A 38 -13.11 8.64 32.01
N GLY A 39 -12.93 8.18 30.79
CA GLY A 39 -13.91 8.34 29.74
C GLY A 39 -13.34 8.08 28.34
N ASN A 40 -14.18 8.21 27.32
CA ASN A 40 -13.74 8.17 25.92
C ASN A 40 -13.01 9.47 25.59
N ALA A 41 -11.71 9.36 25.33
CA ALA A 41 -10.85 10.51 25.04
C ALA A 41 -11.32 11.34 23.84
N LEU A 42 -11.96 10.74 22.85
CA LEU A 42 -12.50 11.49 21.68
C LEU A 42 -13.75 12.29 22.04
N ARG A 43 -14.52 11.89 23.05
CA ARG A 43 -15.73 12.61 23.54
C ARG A 43 -15.45 13.56 24.68
N THR A 44 -14.37 13.33 25.44
CA THR A 44 -13.98 14.16 26.58
C THR A 44 -13.41 15.51 26.14
N ASP A 45 -13.77 16.61 26.78
CA ASP A 45 -13.12 17.91 26.61
C ASP A 45 -11.76 17.93 27.32
N TRP A 46 -10.68 17.93 26.59
CA TRP A 46 -9.32 17.90 27.14
C TRP A 46 -8.94 19.19 27.90
N THR A 47 -9.64 20.31 27.65
CA THR A 47 -9.37 21.57 28.37
C THR A 47 -9.76 21.47 29.82
N GLN A 48 -10.68 20.57 30.19
CA GLN A 48 -11.05 20.29 31.58
C GLN A 48 -9.98 19.45 32.30
N VAL A 49 -9.17 18.69 31.55
CA VAL A 49 -8.05 17.93 32.12
C VAL A 49 -6.85 18.86 32.36
N CYS A 50 -6.52 19.67 31.38
CA CYS A 50 -5.43 20.62 31.39
C CYS A 50 -5.78 21.81 30.50
N PRO A 51 -5.74 23.05 30.98
CA PRO A 51 -5.91 24.21 30.12
C PRO A 51 -4.81 24.31 29.07
N PRO A 52 -5.14 24.66 27.81
CA PRO A 52 -4.14 24.78 26.78
C PRO A 52 -3.15 25.91 27.03
N SER A 53 -1.86 25.60 26.87
CA SER A 53 -0.78 26.60 26.97
C SER A 53 0.40 26.21 26.06
N PRO A 54 1.33 27.12 25.76
CA PRO A 54 2.52 26.81 24.95
C PRO A 54 3.43 25.74 25.56
N SER A 55 3.39 25.56 26.90
CA SER A 55 4.19 24.55 27.61
C SER A 55 3.58 23.15 27.62
N VAL A 56 2.29 23.01 27.28
CA VAL A 56 1.63 21.70 27.25
C VAL A 56 2.20 20.84 26.11
N ARG A 57 2.41 19.57 26.42
CA ARG A 57 2.81 18.52 25.47
C ARG A 57 1.80 17.39 25.53
N ILE A 58 1.14 17.09 24.41
CA ILE A 58 0.21 15.96 24.31
C ILE A 58 0.96 14.79 23.70
N VAL A 59 1.03 13.68 24.41
CA VAL A 59 1.66 12.46 23.92
C VAL A 59 0.74 11.27 24.18
N GLY A 60 0.79 10.26 23.34
CA GLY A 60 -0.02 9.08 23.53
C GLY A 60 0.24 7.95 22.52
N ASN A 61 -0.31 6.80 22.88
CA ASN A 61 -0.42 5.64 21.99
C ASN A 61 -1.92 5.28 21.88
N PRO A 62 -2.67 5.99 21.02
CA PRO A 62 -4.10 5.74 20.84
C PRO A 62 -4.37 4.37 20.22
N PRO A 63 -5.57 3.82 20.35
CA PRO A 63 -5.91 2.52 19.77
C PRO A 63 -5.87 2.54 18.23
N PHE A 64 -5.25 1.51 17.63
CA PHE A 64 -5.13 1.31 16.20
C PHE A 64 -6.28 0.44 15.72
N ILE A 65 -7.26 1.01 15.04
CA ILE A 65 -8.43 0.29 14.54
C ILE A 65 -8.72 0.77 13.11
N GLY A 66 -8.33 -0.05 12.16
CA GLY A 66 -8.56 0.23 10.73
C GLY A 66 -10.04 0.20 10.36
N GLN A 67 -10.37 0.81 9.22
CA GLN A 67 -11.75 1.06 8.76
C GLN A 67 -12.67 -0.17 8.78
N TYR A 68 -12.16 -1.38 8.51
CA TYR A 68 -12.96 -2.61 8.45
C TYR A 68 -13.18 -3.28 9.82
N MET A 69 -12.49 -2.80 10.86
CA MET A 69 -12.54 -3.39 12.20
C MET A 69 -13.23 -2.46 13.22
N ARG A 70 -13.57 -1.24 12.81
CA ARG A 70 -14.25 -0.27 13.69
C ARG A 70 -15.70 -0.69 13.93
N SER A 71 -16.16 -0.52 15.17
CA SER A 71 -17.57 -0.54 15.51
C SER A 71 -18.30 0.72 15.00
N GLU A 72 -19.64 0.72 15.05
CA GLU A 72 -20.45 1.92 14.79
C GLU A 72 -20.09 3.05 15.75
N ASP A 73 -20.00 2.78 17.06
CA ASP A 73 -19.63 3.78 18.07
C ASP A 73 -18.28 4.44 17.77
N GLN A 74 -17.28 3.66 17.35
CA GLN A 74 -15.96 4.18 16.98
C GLN A 74 -15.99 5.00 15.69
N THR A 75 -16.87 4.64 14.77
CA THR A 75 -17.10 5.42 13.55
C THR A 75 -17.79 6.75 13.90
N ASP A 76 -18.74 6.75 14.81
CA ASP A 76 -19.42 7.95 15.29
C ASP A 76 -18.49 8.87 16.10
N ASP A 77 -17.57 8.30 16.87
CA ASP A 77 -16.50 9.07 17.52
C ASP A 77 -15.66 9.84 16.49
N LEU A 78 -15.27 9.18 15.40
CA LEU A 78 -14.53 9.84 14.32
C LEU A 78 -15.36 10.92 13.62
N ARG A 79 -16.62 10.64 13.31
CA ARG A 79 -17.54 11.63 12.72
C ARG A 79 -17.68 12.86 13.62
N LEU A 80 -17.83 12.65 14.91
CA LEU A 80 -17.90 13.74 15.90
C LEU A 80 -16.63 14.61 15.87
N VAL A 81 -15.46 13.97 15.87
CA VAL A 81 -14.18 14.69 15.95
C VAL A 81 -13.82 15.32 14.60
N TRP A 82 -14.06 14.66 13.49
CA TRP A 82 -13.70 15.16 12.16
C TRP A 82 -14.72 16.16 11.60
N GLY A 83 -16.02 15.99 11.91
CA GLY A 83 -17.11 16.75 11.28
C GLY A 83 -17.13 16.52 9.77
N ASP A 84 -17.24 17.59 8.98
CA ASP A 84 -17.30 17.55 7.52
C ASP A 84 -16.02 16.99 6.87
N GLY A 85 -14.90 16.98 7.59
CA GLY A 85 -13.64 16.40 7.12
C GLY A 85 -13.53 14.88 7.29
N TYR A 86 -14.60 14.20 7.75
CA TYR A 86 -14.55 12.76 7.94
C TYR A 86 -14.43 12.00 6.61
N ASP A 87 -13.42 11.11 6.54
CA ASP A 87 -13.25 10.15 5.44
C ASP A 87 -13.27 8.72 6.00
N GLY A 88 -14.02 7.84 5.36
CA GLY A 88 -14.16 6.44 5.77
C GLY A 88 -12.85 5.63 5.78
N TYR A 89 -11.83 6.07 5.07
CA TYR A 89 -10.50 5.42 5.04
C TYR A 89 -9.60 5.76 6.23
N LEU A 90 -9.96 6.75 7.04
CA LEU A 90 -9.17 7.15 8.22
C LEU A 90 -9.13 6.02 9.26
N ASP A 91 -7.96 5.76 9.84
CA ASP A 91 -7.82 4.90 11.01
C ASP A 91 -8.37 5.61 12.26
N TYR A 92 -8.85 4.85 13.25
CA TYR A 92 -9.42 5.40 14.46
C TYR A 92 -8.44 6.32 15.21
N VAL A 93 -7.15 6.01 15.19
CA VAL A 93 -6.08 6.82 15.78
C VAL A 93 -6.07 8.27 15.30
N THR A 94 -6.53 8.53 14.06
CA THR A 94 -6.51 9.87 13.47
C THR A 94 -7.37 10.89 14.20
N GLY A 95 -8.38 10.42 14.94
CA GLY A 95 -9.20 11.26 15.82
C GLY A 95 -8.39 12.03 16.86
N TRP A 96 -7.34 11.42 17.41
CA TRP A 96 -6.46 12.07 18.39
C TRP A 96 -5.64 13.20 17.78
N PHE A 97 -5.19 13.05 16.54
CA PHE A 97 -4.44 14.09 15.82
C PHE A 97 -5.28 15.36 15.64
N ILE A 98 -6.50 15.21 15.14
CA ILE A 98 -7.40 16.34 14.93
C ILE A 98 -7.84 16.94 16.26
N LYS A 99 -8.11 16.12 17.27
CA LYS A 99 -8.47 16.60 18.57
C LYS A 99 -7.34 17.39 19.26
N ALA A 100 -6.09 16.90 19.15
CA ALA A 100 -4.91 17.62 19.64
C ALA A 100 -4.70 18.96 18.91
N SER A 101 -4.86 18.98 17.59
CA SER A 101 -4.76 20.22 16.82
C SER A 101 -5.82 21.27 17.25
N ARG A 102 -7.04 20.81 17.53
CA ARG A 102 -8.13 21.68 17.99
C ARG A 102 -7.96 22.13 19.43
N TYR A 103 -7.41 21.29 20.31
CA TYR A 103 -7.09 21.66 21.69
C TYR A 103 -6.17 22.91 21.76
N PHE A 104 -5.20 23.00 20.86
CA PHE A 104 -4.30 24.16 20.79
C PHE A 104 -4.84 25.35 19.96
N ARG A 105 -6.13 25.37 19.58
CA ARG A 105 -6.68 26.46 18.74
C ARG A 105 -6.51 27.83 19.37
N SER A 106 -6.63 27.92 20.71
CA SER A 106 -6.41 29.17 21.46
C SER A 106 -4.94 29.52 21.70
N VAL A 107 -4.00 28.67 21.25
CA VAL A 107 -2.55 28.85 21.41
C VAL A 107 -1.87 28.88 20.04
N PRO A 108 -2.00 29.99 19.28
CA PRO A 108 -1.57 30.01 17.87
C PRO A 108 -0.05 29.86 17.69
N ASN A 109 0.74 30.33 18.65
CA ASN A 109 2.21 30.28 18.61
C ASN A 109 2.74 29.32 19.68
N GLY A 110 2.51 28.03 19.50
CA GLY A 110 2.98 27.01 20.45
C GLY A 110 2.12 25.76 20.43
N GLY A 111 2.33 24.93 21.45
CA GLY A 111 1.73 23.62 21.54
C GLY A 111 2.52 22.57 20.75
N ARG A 112 2.58 21.38 21.31
CA ARG A 112 3.24 20.23 20.68
C ARG A 112 2.45 18.98 20.98
N PHE A 113 2.33 18.10 20.01
CA PHE A 113 1.77 16.78 20.24
C PHE A 113 2.52 15.71 19.46
N ALA A 114 2.51 14.49 19.98
CA ALA A 114 3.11 13.35 19.30
C ALA A 114 2.32 12.06 19.61
N PHE A 115 2.10 11.27 18.56
CA PHE A 115 1.39 10.01 18.70
C PHE A 115 2.13 8.86 18.04
N VAL A 116 2.04 7.70 18.68
CA VAL A 116 2.30 6.42 18.03
C VAL A 116 1.08 6.07 17.21
N SER A 117 1.28 5.57 16.00
CA SER A 117 0.20 5.10 15.13
C SER A 117 0.68 3.97 14.24
N THR A 118 -0.24 3.34 13.52
CA THR A 118 0.14 2.42 12.44
C THR A 118 0.74 3.21 11.27
N ASN A 119 1.60 2.57 10.51
CA ASN A 119 2.21 3.17 9.32
C ASN A 119 1.19 3.51 8.21
N SER A 120 -0.04 3.04 8.32
CA SER A 120 -1.14 3.34 7.40
C SER A 120 -1.44 4.84 7.29
N ILE A 121 -1.18 5.63 8.34
CA ILE A 121 -1.40 7.09 8.29
C ILE A 121 -0.49 7.81 7.30
N ALA A 122 0.69 7.27 7.04
CA ALA A 122 1.71 7.84 6.15
C ALA A 122 1.76 7.14 4.78
N GLN A 123 0.73 6.37 4.41
CA GLN A 123 0.67 5.60 3.18
C GLN A 123 -0.73 5.63 2.55
N GLY A 124 -0.77 5.72 1.24
CA GLY A 124 -2.02 5.63 0.49
C GLY A 124 -2.99 6.79 0.70
N ALA A 125 -4.28 6.51 0.56
CA ALA A 125 -5.35 7.52 0.64
C ALA A 125 -5.46 8.27 1.98
N PRO A 126 -5.19 7.66 3.15
CA PRO A 126 -5.27 8.35 4.43
C PRO A 126 -4.33 9.56 4.57
N VAL A 127 -3.22 9.60 3.81
CA VAL A 127 -2.21 10.66 3.92
C VAL A 127 -2.81 12.05 3.68
N ALA A 128 -3.47 12.25 2.56
CA ALA A 128 -4.07 13.55 2.24
C ALA A 128 -5.16 13.92 3.26
N ALA A 129 -6.03 12.97 3.62
CA ALA A 129 -7.12 13.20 4.53
C ALA A 129 -6.66 13.61 5.94
N LEU A 130 -5.57 13.01 6.46
CA LEU A 130 -5.04 13.33 7.78
C LEU A 130 -4.15 14.57 7.79
N PHE A 131 -3.14 14.61 6.90
CA PHE A 131 -2.08 15.61 7.01
C PHE A 131 -2.46 16.97 6.40
N ARG A 132 -3.29 17.03 5.36
CA ARG A 132 -3.68 18.30 4.74
C ARG A 132 -4.29 19.27 5.76
N PRO A 133 -5.34 18.92 6.54
CA PRO A 133 -5.92 19.85 7.52
C PRO A 133 -4.96 20.22 8.66
N LEU A 134 -4.00 19.35 8.99
CA LEU A 134 -2.97 19.68 9.98
C LEU A 134 -2.00 20.74 9.42
N LEU A 135 -1.48 20.55 8.20
CA LEU A 135 -0.52 21.47 7.60
C LEU A 135 -1.18 22.81 7.25
N GLU A 136 -2.40 22.83 6.74
CA GLU A 136 -3.22 24.04 6.55
C GLU A 136 -3.47 24.78 7.89
N GLY A 137 -3.59 24.05 8.98
CA GLY A 137 -3.66 24.57 10.34
C GLY A 137 -2.31 25.06 10.89
N SER A 138 -1.28 25.23 10.05
CA SER A 138 0.08 25.66 10.41
C SER A 138 0.84 24.70 11.33
N TRP A 139 0.42 23.45 11.40
CA TRP A 139 1.21 22.39 12.04
C TRP A 139 2.29 21.91 11.07
N ARG A 140 3.47 21.61 11.61
CA ARG A 140 4.54 20.96 10.85
C ARG A 140 5.01 19.69 11.57
N ILE A 141 5.52 18.72 10.82
CA ILE A 141 6.13 17.54 11.40
C ILE A 141 7.51 17.93 11.94
N ARG A 142 7.65 17.90 13.25
CA ARG A 142 8.89 18.27 13.97
C ARG A 142 9.87 17.13 14.04
N PHE A 143 9.36 15.93 14.24
CA PHE A 143 10.10 14.69 14.14
C PHE A 143 9.20 13.55 13.68
N ALA A 144 9.79 12.56 13.05
CA ALA A 144 9.09 11.36 12.70
C ALA A 144 9.99 10.13 12.82
N HIS A 145 9.46 9.05 13.34
CA HIS A 145 10.01 7.72 13.18
C HIS A 145 9.35 7.07 11.97
N GLN A 146 10.16 6.69 10.98
CA GLN A 146 9.70 5.87 9.86
C GLN A 146 9.20 4.51 10.35
N THR A 147 8.66 3.71 9.47
CA THR A 147 8.07 2.41 9.83
C THR A 147 9.07 1.52 10.57
N PHE A 148 8.67 1.08 11.76
CA PHE A 148 9.40 0.09 12.56
C PHE A 148 8.44 -0.97 13.12
N ALA A 149 8.97 -2.13 13.51
CA ALA A 149 8.19 -3.16 14.13
C ALA A 149 8.00 -2.87 15.62
N TRP A 150 6.75 -2.65 16.05
CA TRP A 150 6.44 -2.58 17.47
C TRP A 150 6.42 -3.99 18.04
N THR A 151 7.35 -4.28 18.94
CA THR A 151 7.39 -5.56 19.67
C THR A 151 6.82 -5.33 21.06
N SER A 152 5.74 -6.02 21.39
CA SER A 152 5.24 -6.11 22.78
C SER A 152 5.86 -7.34 23.42
N GLU A 153 6.27 -7.23 24.68
CA GLU A 153 6.71 -8.40 25.48
C GLU A 153 5.55 -9.31 25.90
N ALA A 154 4.31 -8.93 25.57
CA ALA A 154 3.13 -9.74 25.89
C ALA A 154 3.06 -10.99 25.00
N PRO A 155 2.82 -12.19 25.58
CA PRO A 155 2.65 -13.41 24.81
C PRO A 155 1.51 -13.29 23.79
N GLY A 156 1.78 -13.64 22.52
CA GLY A 156 0.76 -13.62 21.45
C GLY A 156 0.48 -12.25 20.83
N ALA A 157 1.26 -11.22 21.16
CA ALA A 157 1.11 -9.90 20.53
C ALA A 157 1.51 -9.95 19.04
N ALA A 158 0.60 -9.53 18.17
CA ALA A 158 0.88 -9.39 16.76
C ALA A 158 1.93 -8.29 16.55
N ALA A 159 2.93 -8.54 15.72
CA ALA A 159 3.88 -7.51 15.29
C ALA A 159 3.11 -6.45 14.48
N VAL A 160 3.04 -5.23 15.00
CA VAL A 160 2.40 -4.10 14.33
C VAL A 160 3.49 -3.19 13.76
N HIS A 161 3.32 -2.76 12.53
CA HIS A 161 4.19 -1.77 11.92
C HIS A 161 3.74 -0.38 12.32
N CYS A 162 4.53 0.28 13.15
CA CYS A 162 4.23 1.60 13.70
C CYS A 162 5.08 2.70 13.06
N VAL A 163 4.57 3.90 13.19
CA VAL A 163 5.29 5.17 13.00
C VAL A 163 5.04 6.04 14.24
N ILE A 164 5.94 6.98 14.52
CA ILE A 164 5.71 8.02 15.53
C ILE A 164 5.84 9.35 14.82
N THR A 165 4.87 10.24 15.00
CA THR A 165 4.91 11.57 14.43
C THR A 165 4.67 12.61 15.50
N GLY A 166 5.59 13.56 15.59
CA GLY A 166 5.49 14.70 16.48
C GLY A 166 5.31 16.00 15.72
N PHE A 167 4.39 16.81 16.16
CA PHE A 167 4.00 18.07 15.55
C PHE A 167 4.29 19.26 16.45
N ASP A 168 4.68 20.37 15.85
CA ASP A 168 4.69 21.67 16.48
C ASP A 168 4.06 22.73 15.56
N ARG A 169 3.68 23.86 16.16
CA ARG A 169 3.46 25.11 15.46
C ARG A 169 4.69 25.96 15.71
N GLY A 170 5.59 25.98 14.71
CA GLY A 170 6.87 26.63 14.88
C GLY A 170 6.75 28.12 15.18
N ALA A 171 7.35 28.56 16.29
CA ALA A 171 7.78 29.93 16.37
C ALA A 171 8.86 30.17 15.30
N PRO A 172 8.83 31.31 14.57
CA PRO A 172 9.79 31.60 13.49
C PRO A 172 11.27 31.58 13.93
N HIS A 173 11.54 31.54 15.21
CA HIS A 173 12.88 31.64 15.81
C HIS A 173 13.47 30.29 16.31
N GLU A 174 12.74 29.18 16.20
CA GLU A 174 13.30 27.89 16.60
C GLU A 174 14.21 27.34 15.48
N LYS A 175 15.53 27.60 15.61
CA LYS A 175 16.56 27.25 14.63
C LYS A 175 16.82 25.73 14.48
N SER A 176 16.15 24.89 15.28
CA SER A 176 16.41 23.47 15.25
C SER A 176 15.69 22.79 14.07
N ARG A 177 16.45 22.05 13.27
CA ARG A 177 15.92 21.26 12.14
C ARG A 177 14.99 20.15 12.61
N PRO A 178 13.97 19.77 11.84
CA PRO A 178 13.25 18.52 12.05
C PRO A 178 14.18 17.32 12.07
N VAL A 179 13.78 16.27 12.82
CA VAL A 179 14.59 15.05 12.91
C VAL A 179 13.78 13.86 12.38
N LEU A 180 14.34 13.21 11.37
CA LEU A 180 13.80 11.99 10.81
C LEU A 180 14.57 10.80 11.37
N PHE A 181 13.85 9.85 12.00
CA PHE A 181 14.42 8.62 12.49
C PHE A 181 14.19 7.51 11.47
N THR A 182 15.28 7.00 10.91
CA THR A 182 15.28 5.94 9.91
C THR A 182 15.72 4.61 10.51
N TYR A 183 15.38 3.51 9.86
CA TYR A 183 15.66 2.16 10.33
C TYR A 183 16.26 1.33 9.19
N SER A 184 17.43 0.76 9.35
CA SER A 184 18.04 -0.14 8.36
C SER A 184 17.25 -1.44 8.18
N THR A 185 16.58 -1.89 9.24
CA THR A 185 15.56 -2.97 9.21
C THR A 185 14.45 -2.61 10.19
N LEU A 186 13.27 -3.22 10.06
CA LEU A 186 12.12 -2.94 10.93
C LEU A 186 12.38 -3.13 12.44
N LYS A 187 13.44 -3.85 12.80
CA LYS A 187 13.84 -4.13 14.20
C LYS A 187 15.17 -3.47 14.59
N ALA A 188 15.79 -2.72 13.69
CA ALA A 188 17.03 -2.01 13.99
C ALA A 188 16.80 -0.87 14.98
N GLN A 189 17.88 -0.40 15.58
CA GLN A 189 17.88 0.87 16.32
C GLN A 189 17.70 2.03 15.33
N PRO A 190 16.96 3.06 15.70
CA PRO A 190 16.78 4.23 14.84
C PRO A 190 18.06 5.03 14.68
N GLU A 191 18.29 5.51 13.47
CA GLU A 191 19.29 6.51 13.15
C GLU A 191 18.62 7.88 13.02
N ALA A 192 19.11 8.89 13.76
CA ALA A 192 18.53 10.22 13.77
C ALA A 192 19.21 11.11 12.70
N LEU A 193 18.43 11.56 11.73
CA LEU A 193 18.87 12.41 10.63
C LEU A 193 18.21 13.80 10.76
N PRO A 194 18.99 14.88 11.01
CA PRO A 194 18.50 16.24 10.88
C PRO A 194 18.19 16.56 9.41
N VAL A 195 16.94 16.90 9.10
CA VAL A 195 16.45 17.19 7.76
C VAL A 195 15.92 18.62 7.67
N ASN A 196 15.70 19.13 6.46
CA ASN A 196 15.16 20.49 6.28
C ASN A 196 13.63 20.52 6.47
N HIS A 197 12.96 19.47 6.02
CA HIS A 197 11.50 19.33 6.11
C HIS A 197 11.11 17.85 6.09
N ILE A 198 10.09 17.48 6.85
CA ILE A 198 9.49 16.12 6.82
C ILE A 198 8.11 16.25 6.22
N ASN A 199 7.87 15.58 5.10
CA ASN A 199 6.59 15.60 4.41
C ASN A 199 5.60 14.53 4.96
N PRO A 200 4.33 14.54 4.54
CA PRO A 200 3.31 13.58 4.98
C PRO A 200 3.62 12.09 4.75
N TYR A 201 4.57 11.77 3.86
CA TYR A 201 5.04 10.39 3.63
C TYR A 201 6.22 10.02 4.53
N LEU A 202 6.55 10.86 5.52
CA LEU A 202 7.64 10.70 6.49
C LEU A 202 9.02 10.52 5.84
N VAL A 203 9.27 11.33 4.83
CA VAL A 203 10.58 11.46 4.17
C VAL A 203 10.96 12.93 4.03
N GLU A 204 12.25 13.21 3.83
CA GLU A 204 12.70 14.56 3.52
C GLU A 204 12.19 15.00 2.15
N GLY A 205 11.60 16.17 2.08
CA GLY A 205 11.07 16.76 0.84
C GLY A 205 9.89 17.67 1.09
N PRO A 206 9.42 18.39 0.05
CA PRO A 206 8.27 19.29 0.15
C PRO A 206 6.98 18.52 0.46
N ASP A 207 5.98 19.23 0.99
CA ASP A 207 4.66 18.67 1.21
C ASP A 207 4.00 18.31 -0.12
N ILE A 208 3.57 17.07 -0.23
CA ILE A 208 2.93 16.53 -1.40
C ILE A 208 1.74 15.68 -0.98
N PHE A 209 0.65 15.77 -1.72
CA PHE A 209 -0.55 14.98 -1.50
C PHE A 209 -0.93 14.26 -2.79
N ILE A 210 -0.87 12.93 -2.74
CA ILE A 210 -1.20 12.09 -3.88
C ILE A 210 -2.61 11.57 -3.68
N GLU A 211 -3.51 11.97 -4.56
CA GLU A 211 -4.93 11.65 -4.49
C GLU A 211 -5.31 10.61 -5.53
N LYS A 212 -6.37 9.85 -5.25
CA LYS A 212 -6.91 8.85 -6.17
C LYS A 212 -7.39 9.51 -7.47
N ARG A 213 -7.08 8.89 -8.60
CA ARG A 213 -7.54 9.30 -9.92
C ARG A 213 -8.28 8.17 -10.61
N THR A 214 -9.25 8.52 -11.45
CA THR A 214 -10.00 7.56 -12.26
C THR A 214 -9.26 7.18 -13.55
N SER A 215 -8.34 8.01 -14.00
CA SER A 215 -7.50 7.82 -15.20
C SER A 215 -6.03 8.11 -14.90
N PRO A 216 -5.09 7.50 -15.63
CA PRO A 216 -3.67 7.79 -15.51
C PRO A 216 -3.36 9.28 -15.72
N ARG A 217 -2.44 9.81 -14.91
CA ARG A 217 -1.94 11.17 -15.05
C ARG A 217 -0.95 11.26 -16.23
N SER A 218 -0.05 10.30 -16.33
CA SER A 218 0.87 10.23 -17.45
C SER A 218 0.17 9.75 -18.72
N PRO A 219 0.29 10.47 -19.86
CA PRO A 219 -0.27 10.04 -21.13
C PRO A 219 0.33 8.70 -21.65
N SER A 220 1.55 8.40 -21.21
CA SER A 220 2.27 7.17 -21.59
C SER A 220 1.76 5.92 -20.88
N LEU A 221 0.84 6.05 -19.91
CA LEU A 221 0.28 4.92 -19.19
C LEU A 221 -1.10 4.55 -19.72
N PRO A 222 -1.33 3.28 -20.14
CA PRO A 222 -2.67 2.81 -20.45
C PRO A 222 -3.50 2.65 -19.17
N ALA A 223 -4.83 2.54 -19.34
CA ALA A 223 -5.70 2.15 -18.25
C ALA A 223 -5.40 0.72 -17.79
N VAL A 224 -5.51 0.48 -16.49
CA VAL A 224 -5.31 -0.84 -15.87
C VAL A 224 -6.62 -1.33 -15.29
N HIS A 225 -6.97 -2.56 -15.61
CA HIS A 225 -8.23 -3.17 -15.25
C HIS A 225 -8.05 -4.47 -14.49
N TYR A 226 -9.03 -4.86 -13.69
CA TYR A 226 -9.07 -6.18 -13.07
C TYR A 226 -9.23 -7.27 -14.14
N GLY A 227 -8.60 -8.41 -13.91
CA GLY A 227 -8.85 -9.62 -14.66
C GLY A 227 -10.28 -10.17 -14.49
N SER A 228 -10.56 -11.27 -15.14
CA SER A 228 -11.89 -11.88 -15.20
C SER A 228 -12.29 -12.52 -13.87
N LYS A 229 -13.55 -12.29 -13.44
CA LYS A 229 -14.12 -12.87 -12.22
C LYS A 229 -14.94 -14.12 -12.58
N PRO A 230 -14.57 -15.30 -12.09
CA PRO A 230 -15.29 -16.52 -12.44
C PRO A 230 -16.75 -16.50 -12.00
N ALA A 231 -17.04 -16.16 -10.75
CA ALA A 231 -18.37 -16.15 -10.16
C ALA A 231 -19.16 -17.47 -10.44
N ASP A 232 -18.49 -18.60 -10.25
CA ASP A 232 -18.85 -19.91 -10.77
C ASP A 232 -18.85 -21.03 -9.71
N GLY A 233 -18.48 -20.74 -8.46
CA GLY A 233 -18.31 -21.75 -7.42
C GLY A 233 -17.13 -22.71 -7.66
N GLY A 234 -16.21 -22.39 -8.57
CA GLY A 234 -15.09 -23.22 -8.98
C GLY A 234 -15.40 -24.19 -10.13
N HIS A 235 -16.62 -24.17 -10.65
CA HIS A 235 -17.06 -25.15 -11.67
C HIS A 235 -16.47 -24.90 -13.05
N LEU A 236 -16.11 -23.63 -13.39
CA LEU A 236 -15.42 -23.30 -14.64
C LEU A 236 -13.90 -23.34 -14.50
N ILE A 237 -13.39 -23.64 -13.30
CA ILE A 237 -11.95 -23.78 -13.05
C ILE A 237 -11.56 -25.26 -13.18
N VAL A 238 -10.41 -25.52 -13.80
CA VAL A 238 -9.82 -26.83 -13.95
C VAL A 238 -8.48 -26.84 -13.20
N GLU A 239 -8.43 -27.59 -12.12
CA GLU A 239 -7.22 -27.74 -11.32
C GLU A 239 -6.23 -28.69 -12.03
N ALA A 240 -4.98 -28.73 -11.58
CA ALA A 240 -3.91 -29.49 -12.23
C ALA A 240 -4.21 -30.99 -12.32
N GLU A 241 -4.87 -31.54 -11.30
CA GLU A 241 -5.25 -32.96 -11.25
C GLU A 241 -6.30 -33.33 -12.30
N ASP A 242 -7.22 -32.41 -12.62
CA ASP A 242 -8.28 -32.61 -13.62
C ASP A 242 -7.81 -32.33 -15.05
N TYR A 243 -6.72 -31.57 -15.23
CA TYR A 243 -6.26 -31.10 -16.54
C TYR A 243 -6.09 -32.24 -17.58
N PRO A 244 -5.44 -33.39 -17.26
CA PRO A 244 -5.25 -34.45 -18.25
C PRO A 244 -6.57 -35.00 -18.79
N ARG A 245 -7.61 -35.08 -17.96
CA ARG A 245 -8.95 -35.54 -18.33
C ARG A 245 -9.63 -34.57 -19.28
N PHE A 246 -9.53 -33.27 -19.03
CA PHE A 246 -10.11 -32.25 -19.92
C PHE A 246 -9.31 -32.09 -21.22
N ALA A 247 -7.99 -32.21 -21.18
CA ALA A 247 -7.14 -32.16 -22.36
C ALA A 247 -7.33 -33.36 -23.29
N ALA A 248 -7.74 -34.50 -22.74
CA ALA A 248 -8.04 -35.70 -23.54
C ALA A 248 -9.43 -35.65 -24.21
N ASP A 249 -10.35 -34.80 -23.78
CA ASP A 249 -11.63 -34.57 -24.45
C ASP A 249 -11.43 -33.54 -25.58
N PRO A 250 -11.55 -33.95 -26.87
CA PRO A 250 -11.24 -33.07 -27.99
C PRO A 250 -12.15 -31.83 -28.12
N ILE A 251 -13.32 -31.88 -27.48
CA ILE A 251 -14.26 -30.74 -27.44
C ILE A 251 -13.94 -29.84 -26.27
N ALA A 252 -13.77 -30.38 -25.05
CA ALA A 252 -13.44 -29.58 -23.88
C ALA A 252 -12.06 -28.89 -24.04
N ALA A 253 -11.08 -29.56 -24.65
CA ALA A 253 -9.75 -29.03 -24.90
C ALA A 253 -9.75 -27.72 -25.70
N LYS A 254 -10.74 -27.48 -26.58
CA LYS A 254 -10.88 -26.21 -27.32
C LYS A 254 -11.00 -25.01 -26.41
N TYR A 255 -11.61 -25.19 -25.24
CA TYR A 255 -11.94 -24.12 -24.30
C TYR A 255 -10.99 -24.04 -23.11
N LEU A 256 -10.00 -24.94 -23.00
CA LEU A 256 -8.99 -24.88 -21.97
C LEU A 256 -8.04 -23.68 -22.19
N ARG A 257 -7.94 -22.83 -21.18
CA ARG A 257 -6.96 -21.73 -21.17
C ARG A 257 -6.24 -21.71 -19.81
N PRO A 258 -4.94 -21.40 -19.79
CA PRO A 258 -4.25 -21.13 -18.53
C PRO A 258 -4.95 -20.00 -17.78
N PHE A 259 -5.19 -20.19 -16.50
CA PHE A 259 -5.86 -19.22 -15.62
C PHE A 259 -4.93 -18.80 -14.50
N ARG A 260 -4.72 -17.49 -14.33
CA ARG A 260 -3.76 -16.97 -13.36
C ARG A 260 -4.40 -15.95 -12.44
N MET A 261 -4.56 -16.31 -11.16
CA MET A 261 -4.85 -15.40 -10.05
C MET A 261 -3.53 -14.93 -9.44
N GLY A 262 -3.59 -14.07 -8.43
CA GLY A 262 -2.38 -13.55 -7.77
C GLY A 262 -1.45 -14.63 -7.23
N ARG A 263 -2.02 -15.71 -6.70
CA ARG A 263 -1.25 -16.84 -6.18
C ARG A 263 -0.57 -17.63 -7.30
N GLU A 264 -1.28 -17.92 -8.37
CA GLU A 264 -0.75 -18.65 -9.52
C GLU A 264 0.38 -17.85 -10.21
N VAL A 265 0.26 -16.53 -10.29
CA VAL A 265 1.34 -15.67 -10.83
C VAL A 265 2.57 -15.73 -9.93
N VAL A 266 2.40 -15.60 -8.61
CA VAL A 266 3.53 -15.46 -7.69
C VAL A 266 4.18 -16.80 -7.34
N GLN A 267 3.39 -17.87 -7.19
CA GLN A 267 3.87 -19.21 -6.82
C GLN A 267 4.06 -20.15 -8.00
N GLY A 268 3.79 -19.69 -9.24
CA GLY A 268 3.97 -20.50 -10.44
C GLY A 268 3.06 -21.72 -10.53
N LEU A 269 1.89 -21.67 -9.86
CA LEU A 269 0.98 -22.81 -9.82
C LEU A 269 0.23 -22.94 -11.14
N ASP A 270 0.11 -24.16 -11.60
CA ASP A 270 -0.67 -24.46 -12.79
C ASP A 270 -2.15 -24.59 -12.47
N ARG A 271 -2.94 -23.84 -13.25
CA ARG A 271 -4.38 -23.81 -13.16
C ARG A 271 -4.94 -23.39 -14.50
N TRP A 272 -6.09 -23.94 -14.86
CA TRP A 272 -6.77 -23.66 -16.12
C TRP A 272 -8.21 -23.24 -15.86
N CYS A 273 -8.87 -22.75 -16.90
CA CYS A 273 -10.29 -22.51 -16.90
C CYS A 273 -10.92 -22.98 -18.22
N LEU A 274 -12.23 -23.22 -18.17
CA LEU A 274 -13.07 -23.40 -19.35
C LEU A 274 -13.48 -22.01 -19.82
N TRP A 275 -12.84 -21.55 -20.90
CA TRP A 275 -13.05 -20.22 -21.46
C TRP A 275 -13.88 -20.32 -22.72
N MET A 276 -15.18 -20.13 -22.61
CA MET A 276 -16.15 -20.23 -23.71
C MET A 276 -16.58 -18.84 -24.26
N ASP A 277 -15.95 -17.76 -23.82
CA ASP A 277 -16.10 -16.39 -24.35
C ASP A 277 -15.13 -16.18 -25.52
N THR A 278 -15.38 -16.93 -26.61
CA THR A 278 -14.58 -16.93 -27.85
C THR A 278 -15.51 -16.86 -29.06
N GLU A 279 -15.01 -16.31 -30.17
CA GLU A 279 -15.79 -16.16 -31.41
C GLU A 279 -16.20 -17.51 -32.02
N ASP A 280 -15.43 -18.55 -31.78
CA ASP A 280 -15.62 -19.92 -32.28
C ASP A 280 -16.41 -20.82 -31.29
N PHE A 281 -17.00 -20.22 -30.24
CA PHE A 281 -17.81 -20.99 -29.31
C PHE A 281 -19.09 -21.53 -29.96
N ASP A 282 -19.26 -22.86 -29.96
CA ASP A 282 -20.49 -23.55 -30.38
C ASP A 282 -21.25 -24.03 -29.13
N PRO A 283 -22.44 -23.47 -28.81
CA PRO A 283 -23.25 -23.94 -27.67
C PRO A 283 -23.54 -25.44 -27.68
N ARG A 284 -23.57 -26.09 -28.87
CA ARG A 284 -23.78 -27.54 -29.00
C ARG A 284 -22.61 -28.36 -28.45
N ASP A 285 -21.42 -27.76 -28.31
CA ASP A 285 -20.26 -28.42 -27.73
C ASP A 285 -20.47 -28.75 -26.24
N ILE A 286 -21.31 -27.99 -25.54
CA ILE A 286 -21.69 -28.31 -24.16
C ILE A 286 -22.40 -29.66 -24.08
N GLU A 287 -23.31 -29.96 -25.03
CA GLU A 287 -24.02 -31.24 -25.06
C GLU A 287 -23.16 -32.40 -25.61
N ARG A 288 -22.18 -32.09 -26.46
CA ARG A 288 -21.29 -33.08 -27.07
C ARG A 288 -20.17 -33.54 -26.15
N SER A 289 -19.76 -32.71 -25.19
CA SER A 289 -18.76 -33.05 -24.18
C SER A 289 -19.47 -33.30 -22.83
N ARG A 290 -19.38 -34.52 -22.34
CA ARG A 290 -19.90 -34.86 -21.02
C ARG A 290 -19.25 -34.00 -19.92
N LEU A 291 -17.96 -33.72 -20.04
CA LEU A 291 -17.21 -32.91 -19.08
C LEU A 291 -17.70 -31.47 -19.06
N LEU A 292 -17.92 -30.85 -20.21
CA LEU A 292 -18.47 -29.51 -20.30
C LEU A 292 -19.87 -29.44 -19.71
N LYS A 293 -20.74 -30.41 -20.09
CA LYS A 293 -22.11 -30.48 -19.61
C LYS A 293 -22.18 -30.56 -18.09
N GLU A 294 -21.42 -31.49 -17.47
CA GLU A 294 -21.35 -31.65 -16.01
C GLU A 294 -20.91 -30.35 -15.32
N ARG A 295 -19.88 -29.68 -15.81
CA ARG A 295 -19.36 -28.44 -15.23
C ARG A 295 -20.32 -27.25 -15.38
N VAL A 296 -20.93 -27.09 -16.56
CA VAL A 296 -21.87 -26.00 -16.85
C VAL A 296 -23.13 -26.17 -16.01
N GLN A 297 -23.70 -27.39 -15.92
CA GLN A 297 -24.88 -27.65 -15.08
C GLN A 297 -24.59 -27.43 -13.58
N ALA A 298 -23.42 -27.85 -13.11
CA ALA A 298 -23.02 -27.61 -11.73
C ALA A 298 -22.85 -26.11 -11.44
N CYS A 299 -22.29 -25.34 -12.39
CA CYS A 299 -22.18 -23.88 -12.29
C CYS A 299 -23.56 -23.22 -12.22
N GLN A 300 -24.50 -23.65 -13.07
CA GLN A 300 -25.88 -23.14 -13.05
C GLN A 300 -26.54 -23.38 -11.70
N THR A 301 -26.54 -24.64 -11.23
CA THR A 301 -27.11 -25.03 -9.94
C THR A 301 -26.50 -24.26 -8.76
N TRP A 302 -25.20 -24.01 -8.82
CA TRP A 302 -24.53 -23.21 -7.79
C TRP A 302 -24.97 -21.74 -7.85
N ARG A 303 -25.06 -21.13 -9.03
CA ARG A 303 -25.49 -19.73 -9.23
C ARG A 303 -26.93 -19.49 -8.78
N GLU A 304 -27.84 -20.42 -9.04
CA GLU A 304 -29.24 -20.36 -8.63
C GLU A 304 -29.43 -20.30 -7.10
N LYS A 305 -28.46 -20.83 -6.35
CA LYS A 305 -28.46 -20.82 -4.89
C LYS A 305 -27.84 -19.54 -4.28
N GLN A 306 -27.32 -18.64 -5.10
CA GLN A 306 -26.67 -17.42 -4.61
C GLN A 306 -27.68 -16.31 -4.33
N SER A 307 -27.25 -15.26 -3.62
CA SER A 307 -28.07 -14.07 -3.35
C SER A 307 -28.56 -13.43 -4.66
N HIS A 308 -29.83 -13.16 -4.76
CA HIS A 308 -30.50 -12.58 -5.94
C HIS A 308 -29.94 -11.20 -6.35
N THR A 309 -29.29 -10.48 -5.44
CA THR A 309 -28.62 -9.21 -5.72
C THR A 309 -27.18 -9.38 -6.19
N GLY A 310 -26.62 -10.59 -6.05
CA GLY A 310 -25.22 -10.89 -6.35
C GLY A 310 -24.94 -11.10 -7.85
N ASP A 311 -23.66 -10.89 -8.23
CA ASP A 311 -23.20 -11.11 -9.61
C ASP A 311 -23.44 -12.54 -10.08
N ALA A 312 -23.21 -13.53 -9.22
CA ALA A 312 -23.34 -14.94 -9.56
C ALA A 312 -24.77 -15.29 -9.97
N TRP A 313 -25.77 -14.85 -9.20
CA TRP A 313 -27.17 -15.10 -9.52
C TRP A 313 -27.60 -14.45 -10.85
N LYS A 314 -27.09 -13.25 -11.15
CA LYS A 314 -27.38 -12.55 -12.41
C LYS A 314 -26.85 -13.26 -13.65
N LEU A 315 -25.85 -14.15 -13.47
CA LEU A 315 -25.23 -14.94 -14.54
C LEU A 315 -25.77 -16.38 -14.64
N ARG A 316 -26.86 -16.74 -13.92
CA ARG A 316 -27.40 -18.11 -13.90
C ARG A 316 -27.87 -18.62 -15.26
N ASP A 317 -28.32 -17.72 -16.13
CA ASP A 317 -28.84 -18.06 -17.47
C ASP A 317 -27.73 -18.22 -18.53
N ILE A 318 -26.48 -17.88 -18.16
CA ILE A 318 -25.27 -18.05 -18.99
C ILE A 318 -24.18 -18.80 -18.21
N PRO A 319 -24.46 -20.01 -17.70
CA PRO A 319 -23.59 -20.70 -16.74
C PRO A 319 -22.22 -21.12 -17.29
N TYR A 320 -22.04 -21.08 -18.58
CA TYR A 320 -20.81 -21.38 -19.31
C TYR A 320 -19.85 -20.17 -19.41
N LEU A 321 -20.29 -18.95 -19.07
CA LEU A 321 -19.47 -17.75 -19.10
C LEU A 321 -19.02 -17.35 -17.69
N MET A 322 -17.78 -16.87 -17.58
CA MET A 322 -17.37 -16.03 -16.46
C MET A 322 -18.09 -14.68 -16.52
N ARG A 323 -18.02 -13.86 -15.48
CA ARG A 323 -18.58 -12.51 -15.54
C ARG A 323 -17.97 -11.77 -16.73
N PRO A 324 -18.79 -11.26 -17.67
CA PRO A 324 -18.29 -10.54 -18.84
C PRO A 324 -17.34 -9.41 -18.45
N ASN A 325 -16.18 -9.35 -19.05
CA ASN A 325 -15.14 -8.36 -18.83
C ASN A 325 -14.77 -7.66 -20.14
N LYS A 326 -15.34 -6.49 -20.37
CA LYS A 326 -15.09 -5.68 -21.58
C LYS A 326 -13.62 -5.22 -21.70
N ASN A 327 -12.88 -5.25 -20.60
CA ASN A 327 -11.49 -4.80 -20.54
C ASN A 327 -10.50 -5.98 -20.51
N ARG A 328 -10.94 -7.19 -20.89
CA ARG A 328 -10.03 -8.33 -21.06
C ARG A 328 -8.96 -7.98 -22.10
N PRO A 329 -7.68 -8.19 -21.85
CA PRO A 329 -6.64 -7.99 -22.85
C PRO A 329 -6.84 -8.92 -24.05
N LEU A 330 -6.79 -8.35 -25.27
CA LEU A 330 -6.78 -9.05 -26.54
C LEU A 330 -5.39 -9.03 -27.20
N HIS A 331 -4.40 -8.60 -26.48
CA HIS A 331 -2.99 -8.50 -26.85
C HIS A 331 -2.12 -8.90 -25.66
N PRO A 332 -0.83 -9.17 -25.84
CA PRO A 332 0.10 -9.37 -24.72
C PRO A 332 0.00 -8.27 -23.67
N TYR A 333 0.16 -8.64 -22.41
CA TYR A 333 -0.10 -7.74 -21.30
C TYR A 333 0.81 -8.00 -20.09
N ALA A 334 1.07 -6.93 -19.33
CA ALA A 334 1.66 -7.02 -18.01
C ALA A 334 0.60 -7.46 -17.01
N ALA A 335 0.85 -8.55 -16.28
CA ALA A 335 0.01 -9.12 -15.24
C ALA A 335 0.52 -8.69 -13.87
N ILE A 336 -0.25 -7.85 -13.18
CA ILE A 336 0.12 -7.18 -11.94
C ILE A 336 -0.67 -7.81 -10.78
N PRO A 337 -0.07 -8.64 -9.91
CA PRO A 337 -0.75 -9.18 -8.75
C PRO A 337 -1.28 -8.06 -7.84
N ALA A 338 -2.53 -8.21 -7.36
CA ALA A 338 -3.14 -7.23 -6.47
C ALA A 338 -2.39 -7.12 -5.13
N VAL A 339 -1.72 -8.18 -4.69
CA VAL A 339 -0.94 -8.20 -3.45
C VAL A 339 0.42 -8.84 -3.70
N VAL A 340 1.46 -8.16 -3.24
CA VAL A 340 2.87 -8.59 -3.33
C VAL A 340 3.52 -8.44 -1.97
N SER A 341 4.37 -9.38 -1.57
CA SER A 341 5.04 -9.33 -0.27
C SER A 341 5.82 -8.02 -0.07
N GLY A 342 5.62 -7.38 1.08
CA GLY A 342 6.30 -6.12 1.44
C GLY A 342 7.81 -6.24 1.61
N SER A 343 8.33 -7.46 1.81
CA SER A 343 9.78 -7.72 1.93
C SER A 343 10.53 -7.71 0.60
N ARG A 344 9.80 -7.72 -0.54
CA ARG A 344 10.44 -7.79 -1.86
C ARG A 344 11.22 -6.52 -2.20
N GLN A 345 12.35 -6.74 -2.86
CA GLN A 345 13.20 -5.67 -3.38
C GLN A 345 12.63 -5.09 -4.68
N PHE A 346 11.99 -5.93 -5.52
CA PHE A 346 11.36 -5.55 -6.77
C PHE A 346 9.89 -5.98 -6.80
N PHE A 347 9.05 -5.25 -7.52
CA PHE A 347 7.66 -5.64 -7.68
C PHE A 347 7.57 -6.85 -8.62
N THR A 348 6.92 -7.93 -8.17
CA THR A 348 6.81 -9.15 -8.97
C THR A 348 5.58 -9.09 -9.84
N CYS A 349 5.77 -8.94 -11.14
CA CYS A 349 4.75 -9.06 -12.17
C CYS A 349 5.17 -10.10 -13.21
N ALA A 350 4.24 -10.49 -14.07
CA ALA A 350 4.50 -11.37 -15.20
C ALA A 350 4.10 -10.67 -16.50
N HIS A 351 4.60 -11.17 -17.62
CA HIS A 351 4.21 -10.77 -18.96
C HIS A 351 3.60 -11.98 -19.65
N TYR A 352 2.36 -11.86 -20.11
CA TYR A 352 1.61 -12.97 -20.71
C TYR A 352 1.05 -12.60 -22.08
N SER A 353 0.84 -13.62 -22.90
CA SER A 353 0.03 -13.50 -24.12
C SER A 353 -1.46 -13.43 -23.75
N GLU A 354 -2.29 -13.01 -24.69
CA GLU A 354 -3.75 -12.94 -24.58
C GLU A 354 -4.41 -14.32 -24.36
N SER A 355 -3.68 -15.42 -24.65
CA SER A 355 -4.16 -16.78 -24.40
C SER A 355 -4.24 -17.14 -22.91
N VAL A 356 -3.51 -16.43 -22.05
CA VAL A 356 -3.57 -16.61 -20.59
C VAL A 356 -4.67 -15.74 -20.01
N ILE A 357 -5.59 -16.32 -19.28
CA ILE A 357 -6.69 -15.59 -18.65
C ILE A 357 -6.27 -15.13 -17.26
N ALA A 358 -6.18 -13.81 -17.07
CA ALA A 358 -5.97 -13.22 -15.76
C ALA A 358 -7.26 -13.22 -14.95
N GLY A 359 -7.22 -13.68 -13.70
CA GLY A 359 -8.34 -13.63 -12.77
C GLY A 359 -8.38 -12.31 -11.98
N ASN A 360 -9.47 -12.07 -11.26
CA ASN A 360 -9.77 -10.80 -10.58
C ASN A 360 -8.88 -10.44 -9.38
N LYS A 361 -7.83 -11.20 -9.11
CA LYS A 361 -6.75 -10.84 -8.17
C LYS A 361 -5.46 -10.44 -8.89
N VAL A 362 -5.55 -10.26 -10.20
CA VAL A 362 -4.51 -9.74 -11.08
C VAL A 362 -5.09 -8.55 -11.84
N PHE A 363 -4.35 -7.48 -11.90
CA PHE A 363 -4.63 -6.37 -12.80
C PHE A 363 -3.88 -6.58 -14.11
N THR A 364 -4.43 -6.07 -15.21
CA THR A 364 -3.87 -6.21 -16.56
C THR A 364 -3.67 -4.85 -17.19
N ALA A 365 -2.51 -4.65 -17.81
CA ALA A 365 -2.19 -3.51 -18.68
C ALA A 365 -1.71 -4.05 -20.03
N ILE A 366 -2.32 -3.64 -21.14
CA ILE A 366 -1.85 -4.03 -22.49
C ILE A 366 -0.40 -3.59 -22.63
N ASP A 367 0.46 -4.52 -23.04
CA ASP A 367 1.92 -4.36 -23.11
C ASP A 367 2.47 -5.25 -24.22
N THR A 368 2.40 -4.75 -25.44
CA THR A 368 2.75 -5.53 -26.65
C THR A 368 4.25 -5.72 -26.85
N ASP A 369 5.07 -4.89 -26.22
CA ASP A 369 6.51 -4.84 -26.41
C ASP A 369 7.33 -5.05 -25.11
N GLY A 370 6.67 -5.24 -23.96
CA GLY A 370 7.33 -5.48 -22.68
C GLY A 370 7.79 -4.20 -21.95
N PHE A 371 7.45 -3.02 -22.46
CA PHE A 371 7.82 -1.75 -21.83
C PHE A 371 7.21 -1.59 -20.43
N LEU A 372 5.92 -1.87 -20.28
CA LEU A 372 5.24 -1.73 -18.99
C LEU A 372 5.72 -2.79 -18.00
N PHE A 373 5.95 -4.02 -18.47
CA PHE A 373 6.58 -5.05 -17.65
C PHE A 373 7.93 -4.56 -17.09
N ALA A 374 8.76 -3.94 -17.93
CA ALA A 374 10.05 -3.40 -17.52
C ALA A 374 9.89 -2.29 -16.46
N ILE A 375 9.00 -1.32 -16.70
CA ILE A 375 8.72 -0.24 -15.73
C ILE A 375 8.26 -0.83 -14.37
N ILE A 376 7.29 -1.75 -14.37
CA ILE A 376 6.75 -2.36 -13.16
C ILE A 376 7.81 -3.19 -12.41
N SER A 377 8.71 -3.84 -13.14
CA SER A 377 9.80 -4.64 -12.56
C SER A 377 10.97 -3.81 -12.00
N SER A 378 10.98 -2.49 -12.21
CA SER A 378 12.06 -1.60 -11.75
C SER A 378 11.95 -1.23 -10.28
N SER A 379 13.08 -0.84 -9.67
CA SER A 379 13.12 -0.23 -8.34
C SER A 379 12.35 1.08 -8.26
N MET A 380 12.23 1.83 -9.36
CA MET A 380 11.43 3.05 -9.43
C MET A 380 9.96 2.78 -9.11
N PHE A 381 9.38 1.74 -9.72
CA PHE A 381 7.97 1.39 -9.50
C PHE A 381 7.70 0.89 -8.08
N ILE A 382 8.53 -0.02 -7.54
CA ILE A 382 8.30 -0.53 -6.20
C ILE A 382 8.50 0.55 -5.14
N THR A 383 9.39 1.52 -5.38
CA THR A 383 9.57 2.69 -4.53
C THR A 383 8.28 3.52 -4.48
N TRP A 384 7.67 3.80 -5.65
CA TRP A 384 6.39 4.48 -5.73
C TRP A 384 5.28 3.69 -5.02
N GLN A 385 5.18 2.39 -5.31
CA GLN A 385 4.20 1.51 -4.67
C GLN A 385 4.34 1.49 -3.14
N LYS A 386 5.57 1.48 -2.62
CA LYS A 386 5.82 1.49 -1.17
C LYS A 386 5.45 2.82 -0.51
N ALA A 387 5.64 3.93 -1.21
CA ALA A 387 5.34 5.27 -0.71
C ALA A 387 3.84 5.58 -0.76
N VAL A 388 3.20 5.39 -1.91
CA VAL A 388 1.82 5.88 -2.13
C VAL A 388 0.76 4.77 -2.08
N GLY A 389 1.17 3.51 -2.22
CA GLY A 389 0.27 2.37 -2.19
C GLY A 389 -0.18 2.02 -0.78
N GLY A 390 -1.38 1.45 -0.66
CA GLY A 390 -1.85 0.86 0.59
C GLY A 390 -1.17 -0.47 0.92
N ARG A 391 -1.43 -0.96 2.12
CA ARG A 391 -0.98 -2.29 2.55
C ARG A 391 -2.15 -3.16 2.97
N LEU A 392 -1.99 -4.46 2.78
CA LEU A 392 -2.84 -5.49 3.36
C LEU A 392 -1.97 -6.24 4.39
N LYS A 393 -2.12 -5.92 5.67
CA LYS A 393 -1.16 -6.30 6.74
C LYS A 393 0.23 -5.74 6.41
N SER A 394 1.23 -6.60 6.22
CA SER A 394 2.60 -6.22 5.83
C SER A 394 2.82 -6.13 4.31
N ASP A 395 1.91 -6.69 3.51
CA ASP A 395 2.08 -6.83 2.07
C ASP A 395 1.61 -5.60 1.30
N LEU A 396 2.26 -5.34 0.17
CA LEU A 396 1.93 -4.23 -0.71
C LEU A 396 0.62 -4.53 -1.43
N ASN A 397 -0.36 -3.64 -1.30
CA ASN A 397 -1.63 -3.72 -2.00
C ASN A 397 -1.63 -2.76 -3.19
N PHE A 398 -1.53 -3.30 -4.39
CA PHE A 398 -1.56 -2.51 -5.61
C PHE A 398 -2.96 -1.89 -5.82
N SER A 399 -2.98 -0.65 -6.25
CA SER A 399 -4.19 0.06 -6.62
C SER A 399 -4.00 0.80 -7.94
N ASN A 400 -4.88 0.53 -8.91
CA ASN A 400 -4.88 1.28 -10.15
C ASN A 400 -5.15 2.78 -9.92
N LYS A 401 -5.96 3.15 -8.92
CA LYS A 401 -6.36 4.55 -8.68
C LYS A 401 -5.28 5.40 -8.02
N ILE A 402 -4.49 4.83 -7.08
CA ILE A 402 -3.53 5.63 -6.32
C ILE A 402 -2.07 5.27 -6.63
N VAL A 403 -1.79 4.09 -7.16
CA VAL A 403 -0.42 3.71 -7.55
C VAL A 403 -0.21 3.93 -9.03
N TRP A 404 -1.04 3.29 -9.86
CA TRP A 404 -0.86 3.34 -11.31
C TRP A 404 -1.23 4.70 -11.90
N ASN A 405 -2.43 5.17 -11.62
CA ASN A 405 -2.93 6.41 -12.22
C ASN A 405 -2.20 7.68 -11.74
N THR A 406 -1.40 7.56 -10.70
CA THR A 406 -0.60 8.68 -10.16
C THR A 406 0.89 8.54 -10.43
N LEU A 407 1.35 7.40 -10.99
CA LEU A 407 2.76 7.21 -11.32
C LEU A 407 3.23 8.31 -12.28
N PRO A 408 4.25 9.11 -11.92
CA PRO A 408 4.72 10.22 -12.75
C PRO A 408 5.69 9.72 -13.83
N LEU A 409 5.22 8.77 -14.67
CA LEU A 409 5.99 8.22 -15.77
C LEU A 409 6.27 9.33 -16.79
N PRO A 410 7.53 9.62 -17.13
CA PRO A 410 7.88 10.62 -18.13
C PRO A 410 7.49 10.16 -19.55
N GLU A 411 7.37 11.09 -20.45
CA GLU A 411 7.52 10.78 -21.86
C GLU A 411 8.97 10.40 -22.13
N VAL A 412 9.16 9.26 -22.78
CA VAL A 412 10.48 8.70 -23.07
C VAL A 412 10.75 8.75 -24.56
N SER A 413 11.99 9.04 -24.95
CA SER A 413 12.41 8.95 -26.34
C SER A 413 12.42 7.49 -26.82
N ASP A 414 12.33 7.26 -28.13
CA ASP A 414 12.39 5.92 -28.73
C ASP A 414 13.64 5.14 -28.31
N LYS A 415 14.78 5.85 -28.17
CA LYS A 415 16.04 5.27 -27.71
C LYS A 415 15.97 4.80 -26.26
N GLU A 416 15.39 5.61 -25.38
CA GLU A 416 15.20 5.24 -23.96
C GLU A 416 14.20 4.11 -23.82
N ARG A 417 13.10 4.16 -24.58
CA ARG A 417 12.10 3.10 -24.61
C ARG A 417 12.73 1.77 -25.03
N ALA A 418 13.47 1.74 -26.13
CA ALA A 418 14.16 0.55 -26.61
C ALA A 418 15.17 0.00 -25.57
N ALA A 419 15.90 0.88 -24.89
CA ALA A 419 16.84 0.48 -23.83
C ALA A 419 16.12 -0.14 -22.62
N ILE A 420 14.97 0.41 -22.23
CA ILE A 420 14.14 -0.11 -21.12
C ILE A 420 13.58 -1.49 -21.49
N ILE A 421 13.03 -1.65 -22.70
CA ILE A 421 12.51 -2.92 -23.20
C ILE A 421 13.60 -3.99 -23.22
N ALA A 422 14.77 -3.68 -23.79
CA ALA A 422 15.89 -4.62 -23.82
C ALA A 422 16.36 -5.04 -22.43
N ALA A 423 16.41 -4.10 -21.47
CA ALA A 423 16.76 -4.40 -20.10
C ALA A 423 15.66 -5.22 -19.37
N GLY A 424 14.39 -4.96 -19.67
CA GLY A 424 13.26 -5.76 -19.22
C GLY A 424 13.29 -7.19 -19.73
N GLN A 425 13.65 -7.37 -21.01
CA GLN A 425 13.86 -8.70 -21.58
C GLN A 425 14.98 -9.44 -20.84
N GLY A 426 16.09 -8.76 -20.51
CA GLY A 426 17.15 -9.34 -19.71
C GLY A 426 16.70 -9.83 -18.33
N VAL A 427 15.67 -9.23 -17.73
CA VAL A 427 15.06 -9.75 -16.49
C VAL A 427 14.28 -11.04 -16.77
N LEU A 428 13.53 -11.11 -17.87
CA LEU A 428 12.82 -12.34 -18.27
C LEU A 428 13.80 -13.48 -18.57
N ASP A 429 14.89 -13.20 -19.28
CA ASP A 429 15.93 -14.17 -19.59
C ASP A 429 16.60 -14.71 -18.31
N ALA A 430 16.93 -13.83 -17.37
CA ALA A 430 17.49 -14.24 -16.07
C ALA A 430 16.51 -15.06 -15.23
N ARG A 431 15.20 -14.83 -15.35
CA ARG A 431 14.18 -15.71 -14.73
C ARG A 431 14.16 -17.08 -15.41
N ALA A 432 14.28 -17.15 -16.72
CA ALA A 432 14.29 -18.39 -17.49
C ALA A 432 15.50 -19.31 -17.16
N GLU A 433 16.60 -18.74 -16.65
CA GLU A 433 17.75 -19.49 -16.15
C GLU A 433 17.45 -20.32 -14.89
N GLN A 434 16.28 -20.15 -14.27
CA GLN A 434 15.86 -20.83 -13.03
C GLN A 434 14.62 -21.70 -13.26
N PRO A 435 14.73 -22.78 -14.05
CA PRO A 435 13.58 -23.61 -14.40
C PRO A 435 12.97 -24.26 -13.14
N GLY A 436 11.64 -24.21 -13.05
CA GLY A 436 10.87 -24.77 -11.94
C GLY A 436 10.80 -23.90 -10.68
N ALA A 437 11.58 -22.81 -10.60
CA ALA A 437 11.45 -21.85 -9.49
C ALA A 437 10.26 -20.92 -9.72
N SER A 438 9.49 -20.68 -8.66
CA SER A 438 8.40 -19.68 -8.69
C SER A 438 8.94 -18.26 -8.58
N LEU A 439 8.12 -17.25 -8.94
CA LEU A 439 8.48 -15.85 -8.65
C LEU A 439 8.64 -15.63 -7.13
N ALA A 440 7.95 -16.42 -6.30
CA ALA A 440 8.14 -16.35 -4.85
C ALA A 440 9.56 -16.73 -4.44
N ASP A 441 10.12 -17.78 -5.03
CA ASP A 441 11.47 -18.25 -4.76
C ASP A 441 12.52 -17.34 -5.36
N MET A 442 12.40 -17.00 -6.64
CA MET A 442 13.33 -16.14 -7.38
C MET A 442 13.54 -14.77 -6.72
N TYR A 443 12.47 -14.22 -6.13
CA TYR A 443 12.48 -12.89 -5.48
C TYR A 443 12.51 -12.95 -3.96
N ASN A 444 12.94 -14.06 -3.40
CA ASN A 444 13.24 -14.13 -1.97
C ASN A 444 14.46 -13.24 -1.67
N PRO A 445 14.35 -12.22 -0.80
CA PRO A 445 15.45 -11.30 -0.54
C PRO A 445 16.76 -11.96 -0.05
N LEU A 446 16.64 -13.14 0.56
CA LEU A 446 17.79 -13.90 1.07
C LEU A 446 18.40 -14.86 0.06
N ALA A 447 17.72 -15.14 -1.06
CA ALA A 447 18.10 -16.20 -2.00
C ALA A 447 18.03 -15.78 -3.47
N MET A 448 17.88 -14.50 -3.77
CA MET A 448 17.81 -14.00 -5.14
C MET A 448 19.11 -14.27 -5.90
N ALA A 449 19.00 -14.89 -7.07
CA ALA A 449 20.16 -15.25 -7.88
C ALA A 449 20.94 -14.01 -8.34
N PRO A 450 22.30 -14.06 -8.32
CA PRO A 450 23.13 -12.93 -8.74
C PRO A 450 22.88 -12.46 -10.19
N SER A 451 22.57 -13.38 -11.12
CA SER A 451 22.22 -13.05 -12.52
C SER A 451 20.93 -12.21 -12.58
N LEU A 452 19.89 -12.61 -11.85
CA LEU A 452 18.63 -11.87 -11.79
C LEU A 452 18.80 -10.49 -11.12
N LEU A 453 19.58 -10.41 -10.04
CA LEU A 453 19.88 -9.13 -9.39
C LEU A 453 20.67 -8.20 -10.34
N LYS A 454 21.62 -8.75 -11.11
CA LYS A 454 22.38 -8.00 -12.13
C LYS A 454 21.45 -7.47 -13.22
N ALA A 455 20.53 -8.29 -13.71
CA ALA A 455 19.54 -7.87 -14.72
C ALA A 455 18.67 -6.72 -14.23
N HIS A 456 18.17 -6.78 -12.99
CA HIS A 456 17.44 -5.68 -12.38
C HIS A 456 18.26 -4.40 -12.24
N ARG A 457 19.54 -4.49 -11.87
CA ARG A 457 20.42 -3.31 -11.80
C ARG A 457 20.63 -2.66 -13.18
N VAL A 458 20.66 -3.45 -14.26
CA VAL A 458 20.72 -2.91 -15.64
C VAL A 458 19.41 -2.19 -15.96
N LEU A 459 18.28 -2.81 -15.63
CA LEU A 459 16.95 -2.22 -15.82
C LEU A 459 16.81 -0.91 -15.03
N ASP A 460 17.19 -0.91 -13.76
CA ASP A 460 17.12 0.28 -12.90
C ASP A 460 17.88 1.46 -13.50
N ARG A 461 19.10 1.23 -14.01
CA ARG A 461 19.88 2.31 -14.67
C ARG A 461 19.17 2.89 -15.90
N ALA A 462 18.50 2.06 -16.68
CA ALA A 462 17.75 2.52 -17.85
C ALA A 462 16.52 3.33 -17.43
N VAL A 463 15.76 2.83 -16.45
CA VAL A 463 14.57 3.50 -15.94
C VAL A 463 14.93 4.78 -15.17
N ASP A 464 15.92 4.74 -14.27
CA ASP A 464 16.36 5.92 -13.49
C ASP A 464 16.75 7.07 -14.44
N ARG A 465 17.47 6.75 -15.53
CA ARG A 465 17.86 7.74 -16.56
C ARG A 465 16.63 8.33 -17.27
N ALA A 466 15.68 7.52 -17.66
CA ALA A 466 14.45 7.97 -18.28
C ALA A 466 13.61 8.87 -17.36
N PHE A 467 13.66 8.63 -16.04
CA PHE A 467 13.06 9.52 -15.05
C PHE A 467 13.86 10.81 -14.81
N GLY A 468 15.02 10.98 -15.44
CA GLY A 468 15.84 12.19 -15.40
C GLY A 468 16.99 12.15 -14.39
N ALA A 469 17.38 10.97 -13.90
CA ALA A 469 18.55 10.84 -13.05
C ALA A 469 19.83 11.11 -13.85
N LYS A 470 20.66 12.04 -13.36
CA LYS A 470 21.94 12.41 -13.98
C LYS A 470 23.07 11.44 -13.62
N LYS A 471 22.92 10.67 -12.56
CA LYS A 471 23.84 9.64 -12.07
C LYS A 471 23.04 8.41 -11.67
N PRO A 472 23.64 7.21 -11.58
CA PRO A 472 22.95 6.04 -11.03
C PRO A 472 22.40 6.34 -9.63
N LEU A 473 21.18 5.91 -9.36
CA LEU A 473 20.55 6.02 -8.05
C LEU A 473 20.82 4.72 -7.28
N GLU A 474 21.32 4.86 -6.06
CA GLU A 474 21.69 3.71 -5.24
C GLU A 474 20.58 3.32 -4.26
N THR A 475 19.76 4.29 -3.84
CA THR A 475 18.76 4.08 -2.79
C THR A 475 17.34 4.34 -3.27
N ASN A 476 16.37 3.80 -2.53
CA ASN A 476 14.95 4.07 -2.79
C ASN A 476 14.57 5.51 -2.39
N GLU A 477 15.26 6.09 -1.44
CA GLU A 477 15.09 7.48 -1.01
C GLU A 477 15.43 8.46 -2.14
N GLU A 478 16.53 8.23 -2.84
CA GLU A 478 16.91 9.03 -4.02
C GLU A 478 15.86 8.90 -5.13
N ARG A 479 15.35 7.67 -5.38
CA ARG A 479 14.25 7.45 -6.36
C ARG A 479 12.95 8.13 -5.94
N LEU A 480 12.61 8.07 -4.66
CA LEU A 480 11.40 8.70 -4.13
C LEU A 480 11.45 10.23 -4.24
N ALA A 481 12.60 10.83 -3.94
CA ALA A 481 12.80 12.27 -4.12
C ALA A 481 12.61 12.69 -5.58
N LEU A 482 13.13 11.92 -6.53
CA LEU A 482 12.94 12.16 -7.96
C LEU A 482 11.48 12.00 -8.39
N LEU A 483 10.79 10.95 -7.91
CA LEU A 483 9.38 10.69 -8.18
C LEU A 483 8.49 11.82 -7.65
N PHE A 484 8.71 12.28 -6.42
CA PHE A 484 7.95 13.38 -5.85
C PHE A 484 8.18 14.70 -6.61
N LYS A 485 9.43 14.99 -6.96
CA LYS A 485 9.74 16.16 -7.79
C LYS A 485 8.97 16.11 -9.11
N ARG A 486 9.00 15.00 -9.83
CA ARG A 486 8.27 14.84 -11.09
C ARG A 486 6.76 14.94 -10.91
N TYR A 487 6.24 14.34 -9.85
CA TYR A 487 4.81 14.43 -9.56
C TYR A 487 4.39 15.90 -9.34
N GLN A 488 5.17 16.68 -8.61
CA GLN A 488 4.92 18.11 -8.42
C GLN A 488 4.99 18.89 -9.74
N GLU A 489 6.00 18.62 -10.58
CA GLU A 489 6.10 19.25 -11.91
C GLU A 489 4.87 18.96 -12.76
N MET A 490 4.34 17.73 -12.72
CA MET A 490 3.13 17.34 -13.44
C MET A 490 1.83 17.93 -12.86
N THR A 491 1.85 18.39 -11.61
CA THR A 491 0.67 18.95 -10.93
C THR A 491 0.70 20.46 -10.81
N ALA A 492 1.82 21.11 -11.07
CA ALA A 492 2.01 22.54 -10.93
C ALA A 492 1.08 23.42 -11.81
N GLY A 493 0.43 22.84 -12.81
CA GLY A 493 -0.53 23.54 -13.67
C GLY A 493 -2.01 23.31 -13.31
N GLU A 494 -2.29 22.55 -12.25
CA GLU A 494 -3.67 22.19 -11.84
C GLU A 494 -4.15 22.97 -10.58
N SER A 495 -3.34 23.87 -10.01
CA SER A 495 -3.65 24.68 -8.82
C SER A 495 -4.30 26.01 -9.17
#